data_5781826c40050b6044d2f92c100a1392
#
_entry.id   5781826c40050b6044d2f92c100a1392
#
_cell.length_a   1.000
_cell.length_b   1.000
_cell.length_c   1.000
_cell.angle_alpha   90.00
_cell.angle_beta   90.00
_cell.angle_gamma   90.00
#
_symmetry.space_group_name_H-M   'P 1'
#
loop_
_entity.id
_entity.type
_entity.pdbx_description
1 polymer ?
#
loop_
_entity_poly.entity_id
_entity_poly.type
_entity_poly.pdbx_seq_one_letter_code
_entity_poly.pdbx_strand_id
1 'polypeptide(L)'
;IRGPDIKFQKDDALQAIKIDLPASYFKDTNYENLIINPRKANFGGFLNYDYFYSKDDYSTDLNAYSEIGIFKDYWMLNNSVLYRDSPDEGEKQFLRVSSLFELEFPDKYLKLRVGDTTSVYNSLFNSFRYGGISFGTNYTDRPDFVYWNMPALQGSATLPSTVDLYINGVNLYKQSITPGNYSLQTGATIDQAGDAKIVVEDILGNQTVRSFPIYISSQLLRVGLNEYDFSLGKLRYNYDEDDSDYRDFFSKVYFRRGVATSTTLGFDATYSEKVSNLSLLWTQGVSKFALLDTAYAVSDFNGDVGYAISASLSRNFGNWSFGLNTRYYTEEFQQLGFDEYDFNTKMSNL
;
A
#
# COMPACT_ATOMS: atom_id res chain seq x y z
N ILE A 1 14.62 47.99 14.75
CA ILE A 1 14.33 46.66 15.30
C ILE A 1 15.13 46.53 16.59
N ARG A 2 14.48 46.61 17.76
CA ARG A 2 15.11 46.36 19.07
C ARG A 2 14.23 45.38 19.83
N GLY A 3 14.76 44.19 20.13
CA GLY A 3 14.12 43.21 21.01
C GLY A 3 15.19 42.58 21.91
N PRO A 4 14.78 42.02 23.07
CA PRO A 4 15.75 41.46 24.03
C PRO A 4 16.57 40.29 23.50
N ASP A 5 16.11 39.63 22.44
CA ASP A 5 16.73 38.44 21.90
C ASP A 5 17.54 38.70 20.62
N ILE A 6 17.66 39.97 20.20
CA ILE A 6 18.40 40.37 18.98
C ILE A 6 19.79 40.80 19.36
N LYS A 7 20.82 40.11 18.87
CA LYS A 7 22.20 40.46 19.06
C LYS A 7 22.76 41.09 17.80
N PHE A 8 23.50 42.20 17.95
CA PHE A 8 24.17 42.90 16.89
C PHE A 8 25.67 42.80 17.11
N GLN A 9 26.41 42.43 16.11
CA GLN A 9 27.86 42.46 16.09
C GLN A 9 28.31 43.26 14.87
N LYS A 10 29.06 44.35 15.11
CA LYS A 10 29.64 45.13 14.01
C LYS A 10 30.99 44.54 13.66
N ASP A 11 31.21 44.28 12.38
CA ASP A 11 32.49 43.88 11.81
C ASP A 11 33.02 45.04 10.99
N ASP A 12 33.97 45.78 11.56
CA ASP A 12 34.57 46.97 10.93
C ASP A 12 35.47 46.59 9.77
N ALA A 13 36.05 45.40 9.76
CA ALA A 13 36.92 44.92 8.69
C ALA A 13 36.15 44.58 7.40
N LEU A 14 34.95 44.02 7.56
CA LEU A 14 34.05 43.69 6.46
C LEU A 14 33.02 44.79 6.17
N GLN A 15 33.01 45.89 6.95
CA GLN A 15 32.01 46.95 6.89
C GLN A 15 30.58 46.38 6.94
N ALA A 16 30.37 45.35 7.75
CA ALA A 16 29.13 44.61 7.87
C ALA A 16 28.58 44.64 9.29
N ILE A 17 27.26 44.52 9.44
CA ILE A 17 26.59 44.31 10.72
C ILE A 17 26.05 42.89 10.69
N LYS A 18 26.57 42.05 11.55
CA LYS A 18 26.02 40.74 11.81
C LYS A 18 24.86 40.87 12.78
N ILE A 19 23.68 40.41 12.37
CA ILE A 19 22.48 40.39 13.19
C ILE A 19 22.17 38.91 13.50
N ASP A 20 22.16 38.57 14.77
CA ASP A 20 21.78 37.24 15.23
C ASP A 20 20.32 37.29 15.69
N LEU A 21 19.45 36.59 14.93
CA LEU A 21 18.01 36.55 15.16
C LEU A 21 17.61 35.13 15.48
N PRO A 22 16.77 34.94 16.53
CA PRO A 22 16.10 33.65 16.73
C PRO A 22 15.25 33.24 15.54
N ALA A 23 15.13 31.94 15.29
CA ALA A 23 14.32 31.39 14.17
C ALA A 23 12.84 31.84 14.19
N SER A 24 12.31 32.13 15.37
CA SER A 24 10.93 32.63 15.56
C SER A 24 10.64 33.99 14.93
N TYR A 25 11.68 34.75 14.52
CA TYR A 25 11.49 36.02 13.83
C TYR A 25 11.29 35.87 12.31
N PHE A 26 11.52 34.64 11.80
CA PHE A 26 11.32 34.32 10.39
C PHE A 26 9.98 33.62 10.19
N LYS A 27 9.45 33.71 8.97
CA LYS A 27 8.21 33.04 8.60
C LYS A 27 8.44 31.52 8.60
N ASP A 28 7.51 30.78 9.23
CA ASP A 28 7.50 29.32 9.16
C ASP A 28 7.31 28.86 7.71
N THR A 29 8.11 27.90 7.27
CA THR A 29 8.06 27.37 5.93
C THR A 29 7.81 25.87 5.96
N ASN A 30 6.72 25.44 5.35
CA ASN A 30 6.41 24.04 5.13
C ASN A 30 6.85 23.69 3.71
N TYR A 31 7.76 22.76 3.60
CA TYR A 31 8.16 22.14 2.32
C TYR A 31 7.39 20.85 2.19
N GLU A 32 6.23 20.92 1.56
CA GLU A 32 5.45 19.74 1.18
C GLU A 32 5.91 19.27 -0.20
N ASN A 33 5.90 17.98 -0.43
CA ASN A 33 6.04 17.47 -1.78
C ASN A 33 4.92 18.05 -2.64
N LEU A 34 5.24 18.38 -3.89
CA LEU A 34 4.24 18.82 -4.86
C LEU A 34 3.10 17.78 -4.88
N ILE A 35 1.97 18.14 -4.29
CA ILE A 35 0.75 17.36 -4.41
C ILE A 35 0.36 17.42 -5.89
N ILE A 36 0.56 16.30 -6.58
CA ILE A 36 0.12 16.16 -7.96
C ILE A 36 -1.39 15.93 -7.91
N ASN A 37 -2.17 16.99 -8.03
CA ASN A 37 -3.62 16.85 -8.15
C ASN A 37 -3.94 16.02 -9.39
N PRO A 38 -4.63 14.89 -9.27
CA PRO A 38 -5.02 14.08 -10.39
C PRO A 38 -5.83 14.90 -11.37
N ARG A 39 -5.43 14.89 -12.62
CA ARG A 39 -6.19 15.57 -13.69
C ARG A 39 -7.28 14.65 -14.20
N LYS A 40 -8.42 15.23 -14.50
CA LYS A 40 -9.49 14.54 -15.20
C LYS A 40 -9.00 14.08 -16.57
N ALA A 41 -9.18 12.82 -16.87
CA ALA A 41 -8.86 12.29 -18.18
C ALA A 41 -9.90 12.76 -19.21
N ASN A 42 -9.45 13.13 -20.42
CA ASN A 42 -10.37 13.27 -21.54
C ASN A 42 -10.96 11.89 -21.89
N PHE A 43 -12.09 11.91 -22.62
CA PHE A 43 -12.61 10.65 -23.15
C PHE A 43 -11.57 9.97 -24.04
N GLY A 44 -11.31 8.71 -23.77
CA GLY A 44 -10.36 7.90 -24.50
C GLY A 44 -10.63 6.42 -24.34
N GLY A 45 -9.84 5.62 -25.02
CA GLY A 45 -9.89 4.17 -24.91
C GLY A 45 -8.56 3.54 -25.30
N PHE A 46 -8.40 2.29 -24.99
CA PHE A 46 -7.22 1.50 -25.34
C PHE A 46 -7.61 0.07 -25.74
N LEU A 47 -6.75 -0.55 -26.50
CA LEU A 47 -6.78 -1.98 -26.83
C LEU A 47 -5.41 -2.56 -26.52
N ASN A 48 -5.36 -3.45 -25.55
CA ASN A 48 -4.20 -4.29 -25.27
C ASN A 48 -4.46 -5.67 -25.89
N TYR A 49 -3.42 -6.28 -26.42
CA TYR A 49 -3.52 -7.64 -26.96
C TYR A 49 -2.21 -8.39 -26.76
N ASP A 50 -2.31 -9.68 -26.57
CA ASP A 50 -1.20 -10.62 -26.48
C ASP A 50 -1.54 -11.85 -27.30
N TYR A 51 -0.61 -12.29 -28.17
CA TYR A 51 -0.74 -13.46 -29.01
C TYR A 51 0.38 -14.44 -28.70
N PHE A 52 -0.01 -15.66 -28.39
CA PHE A 52 0.91 -16.76 -28.27
C PHE A 52 0.62 -17.78 -29.38
N TYR A 53 1.59 -18.04 -30.24
CA TYR A 53 1.52 -19.06 -31.27
C TYR A 53 2.65 -20.04 -31.07
N SER A 54 2.34 -21.34 -30.97
CA SER A 54 3.28 -22.43 -30.89
C SER A 54 2.93 -23.46 -31.97
N LYS A 55 3.95 -23.99 -32.65
CA LYS A 55 3.80 -25.07 -33.59
C LYS A 55 4.95 -26.06 -33.41
N ASP A 56 4.61 -27.29 -33.13
CA ASP A 56 5.53 -28.42 -33.14
C ASP A 56 5.07 -29.50 -34.12
N ASP A 57 5.70 -30.66 -34.09
CA ASP A 57 5.37 -31.77 -35.00
C ASP A 57 4.03 -32.45 -34.63
N TYR A 58 3.44 -32.15 -33.48
CA TYR A 58 2.26 -32.82 -32.93
C TYR A 58 1.06 -31.88 -32.75
N SER A 59 1.29 -30.60 -32.52
CA SER A 59 0.25 -29.62 -32.24
C SER A 59 0.51 -28.25 -32.88
N THR A 60 -0.55 -27.49 -33.05
CA THR A 60 -0.51 -26.07 -33.39
C THR A 60 -1.46 -25.36 -32.43
N ASP A 61 -0.93 -24.50 -31.60
CA ASP A 61 -1.70 -23.81 -30.58
C ASP A 61 -1.67 -22.30 -30.81
N LEU A 62 -2.83 -21.67 -30.81
CA LEU A 62 -2.99 -20.23 -30.89
C LEU A 62 -3.83 -19.77 -29.68
N ASN A 63 -3.23 -18.96 -28.82
CA ASN A 63 -3.93 -18.29 -27.73
C ASN A 63 -3.85 -16.79 -27.96
N ALA A 64 -4.96 -16.08 -27.78
CA ALA A 64 -5.04 -14.64 -27.92
C ALA A 64 -5.79 -14.03 -26.75
N TYR A 65 -5.12 -13.15 -26.00
CA TYR A 65 -5.75 -12.32 -24.97
C TYR A 65 -5.98 -10.93 -25.53
N SER A 66 -7.15 -10.36 -25.25
CA SER A 66 -7.47 -8.99 -25.65
C SER A 66 -8.19 -8.27 -24.50
N GLU A 67 -7.81 -7.03 -24.26
CA GLU A 67 -8.42 -6.16 -23.28
C GLU A 67 -8.80 -4.84 -23.95
N ILE A 68 -10.06 -4.44 -23.81
CA ILE A 68 -10.59 -3.17 -24.31
C ILE A 68 -11.01 -2.35 -23.13
N GLY A 69 -10.49 -1.13 -23.04
CA GLY A 69 -10.86 -0.15 -22.02
C GLY A 69 -11.34 1.14 -22.64
N ILE A 70 -12.35 1.75 -22.00
CA ILE A 70 -12.78 3.12 -22.25
C ILE A 70 -12.79 3.90 -20.94
N PHE A 71 -12.39 5.17 -20.99
CA PHE A 71 -12.27 5.98 -19.79
C PHE A 71 -12.64 7.44 -20.06
N LYS A 72 -13.06 8.11 -19.01
CA LYS A 72 -13.28 9.57 -18.98
C LYS A 72 -13.28 10.08 -17.54
N ASP A 73 -12.80 11.30 -17.31
CA ASP A 73 -12.67 11.90 -15.97
C ASP A 73 -11.91 10.99 -15.02
N TYR A 74 -12.59 10.37 -14.08
CA TYR A 74 -12.04 9.46 -13.05
C TYR A 74 -12.66 8.06 -13.10
N TRP A 75 -13.32 7.70 -14.20
CA TRP A 75 -13.88 6.36 -14.36
C TRP A 75 -13.28 5.63 -15.55
N MET A 76 -13.26 4.32 -15.45
CA MET A 76 -12.83 3.40 -16.50
C MET A 76 -13.77 2.19 -16.54
N LEU A 77 -14.10 1.76 -17.76
CA LEU A 77 -14.73 0.49 -18.03
C LEU A 77 -13.77 -0.36 -18.84
N ASN A 78 -13.52 -1.56 -18.36
CA ASN A 78 -12.57 -2.50 -18.92
C ASN A 78 -13.26 -3.84 -19.16
N ASN A 79 -12.98 -4.49 -20.30
CA ASN A 79 -13.44 -5.83 -20.61
C ASN A 79 -12.29 -6.62 -21.24
N SER A 80 -12.06 -7.83 -20.74
CA SER A 80 -11.01 -8.72 -21.25
C SER A 80 -11.56 -10.08 -21.64
N VAL A 81 -11.03 -10.62 -22.73
CA VAL A 81 -11.39 -11.89 -23.33
C VAL A 81 -10.14 -12.69 -23.69
N LEU A 82 -10.26 -14.00 -23.59
CA LEU A 82 -9.26 -14.96 -24.02
C LEU A 82 -9.85 -15.84 -25.13
N TYR A 83 -9.09 -16.03 -26.19
CA TYR A 83 -9.35 -17.00 -27.24
C TYR A 83 -8.33 -18.13 -27.16
N ARG A 84 -8.78 -19.39 -27.24
CA ARG A 84 -7.96 -20.59 -27.30
C ARG A 84 -8.36 -21.38 -28.57
N ASP A 85 -7.37 -21.75 -29.36
CA ASP A 85 -7.63 -22.55 -30.56
C ASP A 85 -7.92 -24.03 -30.22
N SER A 86 -7.24 -24.55 -29.21
CA SER A 86 -7.37 -25.93 -28.73
C SER A 86 -7.61 -25.91 -27.21
N PRO A 87 -8.85 -25.64 -26.78
CA PRO A 87 -9.17 -25.68 -25.34
C PRO A 87 -9.19 -27.14 -24.83
N ASP A 88 -8.76 -27.32 -23.59
CA ASP A 88 -8.90 -28.60 -22.91
C ASP A 88 -10.37 -28.96 -22.65
N GLU A 89 -10.64 -30.23 -22.26
CA GLU A 89 -12.01 -30.69 -22.01
C GLU A 89 -12.66 -29.84 -20.88
N GLY A 90 -13.81 -29.23 -21.19
CA GLY A 90 -14.52 -28.32 -20.28
C GLY A 90 -14.20 -26.85 -20.45
N GLU A 91 -13.11 -26.50 -21.09
CA GLU A 91 -12.73 -25.11 -21.36
C GLU A 91 -13.48 -24.52 -22.56
N LYS A 92 -13.75 -23.21 -22.49
CA LYS A 92 -14.34 -22.48 -23.63
C LYS A 92 -13.25 -21.97 -24.58
N GLN A 93 -13.49 -22.09 -25.87
CA GLN A 93 -12.64 -21.47 -26.89
C GLN A 93 -12.63 -19.94 -26.78
N PHE A 94 -13.79 -19.34 -26.55
CA PHE A 94 -13.93 -17.93 -26.21
C PHE A 94 -14.35 -17.78 -24.76
N LEU A 95 -13.50 -17.13 -23.96
CA LEU A 95 -13.72 -16.91 -22.53
C LEU A 95 -13.70 -15.42 -22.20
N ARG A 96 -14.75 -14.91 -21.57
CA ARG A 96 -14.73 -13.58 -20.95
C ARG A 96 -13.97 -13.64 -19.62
N VAL A 97 -12.77 -13.08 -19.58
CA VAL A 97 -11.91 -13.11 -18.38
C VAL A 97 -12.41 -12.15 -17.32
N SER A 98 -12.74 -10.91 -17.71
CA SER A 98 -13.29 -9.92 -16.75
C SER A 98 -14.09 -8.82 -17.43
N SER A 99 -15.03 -8.24 -16.69
CA SER A 99 -15.69 -6.98 -17.01
C SER A 99 -15.72 -6.14 -15.73
N LEU A 100 -15.06 -4.98 -15.73
CA LEU A 100 -14.88 -4.16 -14.56
C LEU A 100 -15.11 -2.69 -14.85
N PHE A 101 -15.97 -2.07 -14.06
CA PHE A 101 -16.11 -0.62 -13.98
C PHE A 101 -15.43 -0.11 -12.72
N GLU A 102 -14.56 0.87 -12.86
CA GLU A 102 -13.87 1.56 -11.77
C GLU A 102 -14.21 3.04 -11.78
N LEU A 103 -14.44 3.59 -10.59
CA LEU A 103 -14.62 5.03 -10.37
C LEU A 103 -13.75 5.48 -9.19
N GLU A 104 -12.85 6.40 -9.45
CA GLU A 104 -11.97 6.97 -8.43
C GLU A 104 -12.54 8.27 -7.86
N PHE A 105 -12.31 8.48 -6.58
CA PHE A 105 -12.56 9.74 -5.86
C PHE A 105 -11.22 10.27 -5.35
N PRO A 106 -10.42 10.91 -6.22
CA PRO A 106 -9.02 11.22 -5.90
C PRO A 106 -8.85 12.09 -4.66
N ASP A 107 -9.72 13.07 -4.45
CA ASP A 107 -9.64 13.98 -3.30
C ASP A 107 -9.91 13.29 -1.96
N LYS A 108 -10.53 12.11 -1.99
CA LYS A 108 -10.87 11.29 -0.80
C LYS A 108 -10.03 10.03 -0.69
N TYR A 109 -9.17 9.76 -1.68
CA TYR A 109 -8.40 8.51 -1.77
C TYR A 109 -9.28 7.26 -1.74
N LEU A 110 -10.42 7.28 -2.44
CA LEU A 110 -11.39 6.20 -2.49
C LEU A 110 -11.56 5.69 -3.92
N LYS A 111 -11.92 4.41 -4.03
CA LYS A 111 -12.24 3.74 -5.30
C LYS A 111 -13.49 2.89 -5.14
N LEU A 112 -14.38 2.99 -6.11
CA LEU A 112 -15.53 2.09 -6.31
C LEU A 112 -15.21 1.17 -7.48
N ARG A 113 -15.44 -0.13 -7.31
CA ARG A 113 -15.35 -1.14 -8.35
C ARG A 113 -16.68 -1.86 -8.48
N VAL A 114 -17.12 -2.10 -9.71
CA VAL A 114 -18.36 -2.83 -10.02
C VAL A 114 -18.07 -3.80 -11.16
N GLY A 115 -18.30 -5.07 -10.92
CA GLY A 115 -18.03 -6.15 -11.88
C GLY A 115 -17.07 -7.20 -11.33
N ASP A 116 -16.24 -7.76 -12.21
CA ASP A 116 -15.28 -8.80 -11.86
C ASP A 116 -14.03 -8.20 -11.21
N THR A 117 -13.80 -8.55 -9.95
CA THR A 117 -12.65 -8.04 -9.18
C THR A 117 -12.14 -9.10 -8.20
N THR A 118 -11.13 -8.73 -7.42
CA THR A 118 -10.54 -9.57 -6.38
C THR A 118 -10.71 -8.92 -5.02
N SER A 119 -10.91 -9.74 -3.99
CA SER A 119 -10.98 -9.28 -2.61
C SER A 119 -9.60 -8.85 -2.07
N VAL A 120 -9.60 -8.01 -1.04
CA VAL A 120 -8.40 -7.69 -0.27
C VAL A 120 -7.93 -8.97 0.45
N TYR A 121 -6.61 -9.21 0.42
CA TYR A 121 -5.97 -10.32 1.14
C TYR A 121 -5.35 -9.84 2.46
N ASN A 122 -5.07 -10.77 3.35
CA ASN A 122 -4.26 -10.54 4.55
C ASN A 122 -3.30 -11.73 4.79
N SER A 123 -2.60 -11.74 5.91
CA SER A 123 -1.62 -12.78 6.21
C SER A 123 -2.21 -14.19 6.41
N LEU A 124 -3.52 -14.31 6.65
CA LEU A 124 -4.24 -15.58 6.81
C LEU A 124 -5.18 -15.89 5.65
N PHE A 125 -5.86 -14.88 5.09
CA PHE A 125 -6.85 -15.08 4.05
C PHE A 125 -6.30 -14.72 2.68
N ASN A 126 -6.41 -15.63 1.74
CA ASN A 126 -6.09 -15.38 0.34
C ASN A 126 -7.13 -14.45 -0.30
N SER A 127 -6.73 -13.78 -1.37
CA SER A 127 -7.69 -13.09 -2.22
C SER A 127 -8.50 -14.11 -3.02
N PHE A 128 -9.76 -13.81 -3.25
CA PHE A 128 -10.64 -14.58 -4.12
C PHE A 128 -11.25 -13.69 -5.19
N ARG A 129 -11.62 -14.28 -6.30
CA ARG A 129 -12.31 -13.60 -7.40
C ARG A 129 -13.81 -13.58 -7.17
N TYR A 130 -14.46 -12.48 -7.55
CA TYR A 130 -15.91 -12.32 -7.43
C TYR A 130 -16.45 -11.32 -8.45
N GLY A 131 -17.73 -11.44 -8.74
CA GLY A 131 -18.52 -10.44 -9.44
C GLY A 131 -19.42 -9.71 -8.45
N GLY A 132 -19.27 -8.39 -8.37
CA GLY A 132 -20.01 -7.62 -7.38
C GLY A 132 -19.59 -6.17 -7.30
N ILE A 133 -19.61 -5.64 -6.08
CA ILE A 133 -19.25 -4.25 -5.78
C ILE A 133 -18.18 -4.25 -4.68
N SER A 134 -17.15 -3.40 -4.86
CA SER A 134 -16.17 -3.06 -3.83
C SER A 134 -16.07 -1.55 -3.70
N PHE A 135 -16.00 -1.06 -2.47
CA PHE A 135 -15.78 0.33 -2.16
C PHE A 135 -14.77 0.45 -1.02
N GLY A 136 -13.65 1.11 -1.26
CA GLY A 136 -12.60 1.20 -0.27
C GLY A 136 -11.59 2.29 -0.53
N THR A 137 -10.60 2.36 0.35
CA THR A 137 -9.47 3.28 0.22
C THR A 137 -8.54 2.83 -0.90
N ASN A 138 -7.94 3.82 -1.57
CA ASN A 138 -6.99 3.59 -2.66
C ASN A 138 -5.77 4.50 -2.46
N TYR A 139 -4.85 4.10 -1.60
CA TYR A 139 -3.62 4.85 -1.34
C TYR A 139 -2.49 4.48 -2.30
N THR A 140 -2.46 3.24 -2.77
CA THR A 140 -1.37 2.69 -3.59
C THR A 140 -1.30 3.32 -4.98
N ASP A 141 -2.44 3.72 -5.55
CA ASP A 141 -2.49 4.38 -6.86
C ASP A 141 -2.19 5.89 -6.77
N ARG A 142 -1.86 6.38 -5.55
CA ARG A 142 -1.57 7.78 -5.29
C ARG A 142 -0.11 7.97 -4.87
N PRO A 143 0.82 8.11 -5.83
CA PRO A 143 2.25 8.23 -5.55
C PRO A 143 2.62 9.51 -4.79
N ASP A 144 1.73 10.51 -4.81
CA ASP A 144 1.87 11.76 -4.07
C ASP A 144 1.43 11.65 -2.60
N PHE A 145 0.72 10.59 -2.21
CA PHE A 145 0.19 10.43 -0.87
C PHE A 145 0.99 9.43 -0.04
N VAL A 146 1.68 9.95 0.97
CA VAL A 146 2.42 9.12 1.94
C VAL A 146 1.46 8.66 3.03
N TYR A 147 1.01 7.40 2.97
CA TYR A 147 0.06 6.82 3.94
C TYR A 147 0.74 6.08 5.09
N TRP A 148 2.04 5.89 5.04
CA TRP A 148 2.85 5.27 6.12
C TRP A 148 3.49 6.33 7.01
N ASN A 149 3.99 5.90 8.18
CA ASN A 149 4.69 6.79 9.09
C ASN A 149 6.08 7.14 8.57
N MET A 150 6.28 8.43 8.35
CA MET A 150 7.60 9.00 8.05
C MET A 150 8.05 9.83 9.25
N PRO A 151 9.35 9.86 9.55
CA PRO A 151 9.85 10.75 10.58
C PRO A 151 9.60 12.20 10.17
N ALA A 152 9.08 12.98 11.10
CA ALA A 152 8.94 14.41 10.89
C ALA A 152 10.33 15.05 10.88
N LEU A 153 10.73 15.57 9.72
CA LEU A 153 11.95 16.35 9.58
C LEU A 153 11.64 17.81 9.94
N GLN A 154 11.54 18.07 11.23
CA GLN A 154 11.24 19.40 11.75
C GLN A 154 12.42 19.97 12.50
N GLY A 155 12.61 21.28 12.36
CA GLY A 155 13.67 22.00 13.04
C GLY A 155 13.58 23.49 12.84
N SER A 156 14.62 24.18 13.24
CA SER A 156 14.79 25.62 13.02
C SER A 156 16.18 25.92 12.52
N ALA A 157 16.29 26.86 11.62
CA ALA A 157 17.56 27.38 11.10
C ALA A 157 17.59 28.89 11.21
N THR A 158 18.68 29.44 11.64
CA THR A 158 18.90 30.91 11.69
C THR A 158 19.53 31.46 10.43
N LEU A 159 20.14 30.60 9.64
CA LEU A 159 20.76 30.91 8.36
C LEU A 159 20.16 30.03 7.25
N PRO A 160 20.24 30.46 5.97
CA PRO A 160 19.95 29.59 4.87
C PRO A 160 20.77 28.29 4.97
N SER A 161 20.12 27.16 4.87
CA SER A 161 20.70 25.85 5.15
C SER A 161 20.23 24.79 4.17
N THR A 162 20.91 23.66 4.14
CA THR A 162 20.41 22.43 3.50
C THR A 162 20.07 21.40 4.55
N VAL A 163 19.02 20.66 4.34
CA VAL A 163 18.63 19.51 5.15
C VAL A 163 18.76 18.25 4.32
N ASP A 164 19.61 17.35 4.77
CA ASP A 164 19.82 16.05 4.16
C ASP A 164 19.32 14.94 5.09
N LEU A 165 18.56 13.98 4.54
CA LEU A 165 18.16 12.76 5.24
C LEU A 165 18.96 11.58 4.69
N TYR A 166 19.72 10.95 5.57
CA TYR A 166 20.39 9.69 5.30
C TYR A 166 19.70 8.55 6.03
N ILE A 167 19.55 7.41 5.37
CA ILE A 167 19.17 6.14 6.02
C ILE A 167 20.25 5.12 5.66
N ASN A 168 20.82 4.48 6.66
CA ASN A 168 21.94 3.54 6.50
C ASN A 168 23.11 4.12 5.66
N GLY A 169 23.35 5.41 5.77
CA GLY A 169 24.42 6.12 5.04
C GLY A 169 24.07 6.54 3.61
N VAL A 170 22.91 6.17 3.09
CA VAL A 170 22.45 6.61 1.77
C VAL A 170 21.63 7.89 1.90
N ASN A 171 21.98 8.93 1.13
CA ASN A 171 21.20 10.17 1.07
C ASN A 171 19.93 9.92 0.27
N LEU A 172 18.78 10.06 0.94
CA LEU A 172 17.46 9.80 0.36
C LEU A 172 16.67 11.07 0.08
N TYR A 173 17.05 12.16 0.72
CA TYR A 173 16.36 13.42 0.58
C TYR A 173 17.30 14.58 0.85
N LYS A 174 17.23 15.61 0.01
CA LYS A 174 17.97 16.86 0.17
C LYS A 174 17.09 18.05 -0.18
N GLN A 175 17.00 19.02 0.72
CA GLN A 175 16.20 20.22 0.55
C GLN A 175 16.93 21.45 1.06
N SER A 176 16.97 22.51 0.26
CA SER A 176 17.41 23.84 0.72
C SER A 176 16.26 24.51 1.49
N ILE A 177 16.59 25.09 2.61
CA ILE A 177 15.64 25.76 3.51
C ILE A 177 16.06 27.21 3.74
N THR A 178 15.06 28.07 3.92
CA THR A 178 15.26 29.46 4.36
C THR A 178 15.36 29.53 5.89
N PRO A 179 15.92 30.62 6.46
CA PRO A 179 15.86 30.85 7.92
C PRO A 179 14.42 30.81 8.43
N GLY A 180 14.23 30.25 9.61
CA GLY A 180 12.93 30.08 10.26
C GLY A 180 12.72 28.65 10.77
N ASN A 181 11.51 28.36 11.22
CA ASN A 181 11.08 26.99 11.49
C ASN A 181 10.74 26.30 10.17
N TYR A 182 11.16 25.06 10.04
CA TYR A 182 10.88 24.26 8.86
C TYR A 182 10.22 22.92 9.23
N SER A 183 9.36 22.45 8.36
CA SER A 183 8.81 21.10 8.37
C SER A 183 8.93 20.52 6.97
N LEU A 184 9.57 19.37 6.84
CA LEU A 184 9.80 18.70 5.58
C LEU A 184 9.04 17.37 5.58
N GLN A 185 8.32 17.11 4.51
CA GLN A 185 7.73 15.80 4.24
C GLN A 185 8.49 15.14 3.09
N THR A 186 8.99 13.95 3.33
CA THR A 186 9.66 13.17 2.27
C THR A 186 8.65 12.23 1.63
N GLY A 187 8.56 12.24 0.29
CA GLY A 187 7.72 11.32 -0.48
C GLY A 187 8.41 10.00 -0.84
N ALA A 188 9.54 9.69 -0.22
CA ALA A 188 10.29 8.50 -0.58
C ALA A 188 9.57 7.24 -0.13
N THR A 189 9.27 6.35 -1.06
CA THR A 189 8.87 4.96 -0.81
C THR A 189 10.09 4.21 -0.27
N ILE A 190 10.22 4.15 1.05
CA ILE A 190 11.33 3.47 1.68
C ILE A 190 10.74 2.42 2.61
N ASP A 191 10.92 1.16 2.27
CA ASP A 191 10.65 0.04 3.17
C ASP A 191 12.00 -0.42 3.76
N GLN A 192 12.47 0.29 4.78
CA GLN A 192 13.79 0.05 5.37
C GLN A 192 13.78 0.27 6.89
N ALA A 193 14.48 -0.63 7.56
CA ALA A 193 14.90 -0.46 8.95
C ALA A 193 16.34 0.05 9.01
N GLY A 194 16.62 0.96 9.92
CA GLY A 194 18.00 1.41 10.09
C GLY A 194 18.16 2.61 11.01
N ASP A 195 19.34 3.20 10.94
CA ASP A 195 19.64 4.45 11.60
C ASP A 195 19.44 5.60 10.61
N ALA A 196 18.45 6.44 10.89
CA ALA A 196 18.24 7.68 10.17
C ALA A 196 19.16 8.77 10.71
N LYS A 197 19.71 9.56 9.82
CA LYS A 197 20.59 10.69 10.14
C LYS A 197 20.12 11.92 9.38
N ILE A 198 19.70 12.93 10.11
CA ILE A 198 19.42 14.26 9.55
C ILE A 198 20.66 15.11 9.71
N VAL A 199 21.13 15.67 8.61
CA VAL A 199 22.25 16.63 8.58
C VAL A 199 21.68 17.96 8.12
N VAL A 200 21.83 18.98 8.95
CA VAL A 200 21.50 20.37 8.59
C VAL A 200 22.81 21.12 8.48
N GLU A 201 23.11 21.62 7.30
CA GLU A 201 24.31 22.39 7.00
C GLU A 201 23.93 23.82 6.62
N ASP A 202 24.45 24.80 7.35
CA ASP A 202 24.24 26.21 7.02
C ASP A 202 25.22 26.71 5.93
N ILE A 203 24.97 27.92 5.41
CA ILE A 203 25.80 28.54 4.37
C ILE A 203 27.26 28.81 4.81
N LEU A 204 27.56 28.71 6.11
CA LEU A 204 28.91 28.86 6.65
C LEU A 204 29.61 27.51 6.83
N GLY A 205 28.93 26.39 6.47
CA GLY A 205 29.46 25.04 6.59
C GLY A 205 29.29 24.43 7.99
N ASN A 206 28.60 25.08 8.92
CA ASN A 206 28.33 24.48 10.23
C ASN A 206 27.26 23.39 10.07
N GLN A 207 27.55 22.19 10.60
CA GLN A 207 26.68 21.05 10.52
C GLN A 207 26.05 20.71 11.87
N THR A 208 24.75 20.51 11.89
CA THR A 208 24.01 19.91 13.00
C THR A 208 23.50 18.54 12.59
N VAL A 209 23.87 17.52 13.35
CA VAL A 209 23.52 16.12 13.03
C VAL A 209 22.62 15.55 14.13
N ARG A 210 21.50 14.96 13.72
CA ARG A 210 20.60 14.18 14.59
C ARG A 210 20.48 12.77 14.06
N SER A 211 20.71 11.79 14.91
CA SER A 211 20.56 10.37 14.57
C SER A 211 19.47 9.73 15.43
N PHE A 212 18.65 8.89 14.83
CA PHE A 212 17.58 8.16 15.52
C PHE A 212 17.28 6.84 14.80
N PRO A 213 16.90 5.80 15.55
CA PRO A 213 16.47 4.54 14.94
C PRO A 213 15.12 4.71 14.26
N ILE A 214 14.98 4.12 13.08
CA ILE A 214 13.75 4.20 12.31
C ILE A 214 13.39 2.86 11.70
N TYR A 215 12.10 2.57 11.64
CA TYR A 215 11.52 1.57 10.78
C TYR A 215 10.45 2.22 9.93
N ILE A 216 10.66 2.25 8.61
CA ILE A 216 9.68 2.74 7.63
C ILE A 216 9.15 1.53 6.89
N SER A 217 7.85 1.32 6.92
CA SER A 217 7.18 0.29 6.14
C SER A 217 5.83 0.78 5.67
N SER A 218 5.50 0.47 4.41
CA SER A 218 4.18 0.71 3.83
C SER A 218 3.05 -0.08 4.53
N GLN A 219 3.41 -1.09 5.33
CA GLN A 219 2.45 -1.84 6.14
C GLN A 219 2.03 -1.10 7.43
N LEU A 220 2.82 -0.12 7.88
CA LEU A 220 2.52 0.70 9.05
C LEU A 220 1.80 1.98 8.63
N LEU A 221 0.50 2.03 8.82
CA LEU A 221 -0.31 3.21 8.49
C LEU A 221 0.05 4.41 9.38
N ARG A 222 0.04 5.59 8.80
CA ARG A 222 0.20 6.86 9.52
C ARG A 222 -0.84 6.97 10.63
N VAL A 223 -0.43 7.50 11.80
CA VAL A 223 -1.30 7.64 12.97
C VAL A 223 -2.59 8.37 12.61
N GLY A 224 -3.72 7.76 12.97
CA GLY A 224 -5.06 8.26 12.69
C GLY A 224 -5.59 7.94 11.30
N LEU A 225 -4.77 7.44 10.36
CA LEU A 225 -5.22 7.05 9.04
C LEU A 225 -5.96 5.71 9.10
N ASN A 226 -7.05 5.63 8.35
CA ASN A 226 -7.84 4.41 8.20
C ASN A 226 -7.69 3.86 6.79
N GLU A 227 -7.55 2.55 6.66
CA GLU A 227 -7.63 1.81 5.41
C GLU A 227 -8.80 0.83 5.51
N TYR A 228 -9.66 0.78 4.51
CA TYR A 228 -10.83 -0.10 4.51
C TYR A 228 -11.27 -0.49 3.11
N ASP A 229 -11.92 -1.64 3.03
CA ASP A 229 -12.62 -2.13 1.86
C ASP A 229 -13.92 -2.81 2.28
N PHE A 230 -15.02 -2.48 1.60
CA PHE A 230 -16.31 -3.11 1.74
C PHE A 230 -16.63 -3.80 0.41
N SER A 231 -16.73 -5.10 0.44
CA SER A 231 -16.98 -5.90 -0.76
C SER A 231 -18.23 -6.76 -0.57
N LEU A 232 -19.04 -6.84 -1.62
CA LEU A 232 -20.19 -7.74 -1.65
C LEU A 232 -20.43 -8.24 -3.08
N GLY A 233 -20.92 -9.48 -3.20
CA GLY A 233 -21.16 -10.07 -4.52
C GLY A 233 -21.32 -11.57 -4.46
N LYS A 234 -21.00 -12.22 -5.59
CA LYS A 234 -20.94 -13.67 -5.71
C LYS A 234 -19.51 -14.11 -6.07
N LEU A 235 -19.04 -15.16 -5.43
CA LEU A 235 -17.77 -15.78 -5.76
C LEU A 235 -17.75 -16.23 -7.21
N ARG A 236 -16.63 -16.06 -7.88
CA ARG A 236 -16.42 -16.48 -9.26
C ARG A 236 -15.44 -17.65 -9.28
N TYR A 237 -16.00 -18.83 -9.64
CA TYR A 237 -15.26 -20.08 -9.80
C TYR A 237 -14.91 -20.32 -11.25
N ASN A 238 -14.03 -21.23 -11.52
CA ASN A 238 -13.67 -21.71 -12.87
C ASN A 238 -13.50 -20.56 -13.88
N TYR A 239 -12.89 -19.46 -13.45
CA TYR A 239 -12.77 -18.22 -14.24
C TYR A 239 -11.85 -18.38 -15.47
N ASP A 240 -11.12 -19.48 -15.55
CA ASP A 240 -10.28 -19.91 -16.65
C ASP A 240 -10.98 -20.91 -17.60
N GLU A 241 -12.12 -21.46 -17.21
CA GLU A 241 -12.92 -22.39 -17.98
C GLU A 241 -14.29 -21.83 -18.37
N ASP A 242 -14.95 -21.11 -17.46
CA ASP A 242 -16.30 -20.54 -17.64
C ASP A 242 -16.33 -19.03 -17.40
N ASP A 243 -17.05 -18.31 -18.26
CA ASP A 243 -17.19 -16.87 -18.21
C ASP A 243 -18.29 -16.38 -17.25
N SER A 244 -19.11 -17.29 -16.67
CA SER A 244 -20.30 -16.92 -15.89
C SER A 244 -20.57 -17.77 -14.64
N ASP A 245 -19.58 -18.50 -14.14
CA ASP A 245 -19.74 -19.32 -12.95
C ASP A 245 -19.69 -18.49 -11.66
N TYR A 246 -20.81 -17.82 -11.34
CA TYR A 246 -20.98 -17.02 -10.13
C TYR A 246 -21.89 -17.75 -9.15
N ARG A 247 -21.29 -18.21 -8.04
CA ARG A 247 -21.98 -18.93 -6.97
C ARG A 247 -21.78 -18.22 -5.64
N ASP A 248 -22.41 -18.69 -4.60
CA ASP A 248 -22.22 -18.32 -3.21
C ASP A 248 -22.12 -16.80 -2.94
N PHE A 249 -23.20 -16.23 -2.46
CA PHE A 249 -23.19 -14.83 -2.05
C PHE A 249 -22.25 -14.63 -0.86
N PHE A 250 -21.50 -13.52 -0.88
CA PHE A 250 -20.64 -13.13 0.23
C PHE A 250 -20.74 -11.62 0.50
N SER A 251 -20.34 -11.25 1.71
CA SER A 251 -20.03 -9.89 2.11
C SER A 251 -18.71 -9.88 2.90
N LYS A 252 -17.89 -8.87 2.68
CA LYS A 252 -16.56 -8.73 3.34
C LYS A 252 -16.35 -7.31 3.79
N VAL A 253 -15.80 -7.15 4.98
CA VAL A 253 -15.34 -5.89 5.55
C VAL A 253 -13.89 -6.05 5.97
N TYR A 254 -13.03 -5.23 5.42
CA TYR A 254 -11.63 -5.11 5.81
C TYR A 254 -11.40 -3.73 6.38
N PHE A 255 -10.70 -3.63 7.51
CA PHE A 255 -10.39 -2.36 8.14
C PHE A 255 -9.05 -2.42 8.86
N ARG A 256 -8.21 -1.39 8.66
CA ARG A 256 -7.00 -1.16 9.47
C ARG A 256 -6.88 0.30 9.87
N ARG A 257 -6.21 0.57 10.98
CA ARG A 257 -5.93 1.91 11.47
C ARG A 257 -4.54 2.02 12.07
N GLY A 258 -3.82 3.06 11.71
CA GLY A 258 -2.61 3.47 12.40
C GLY A 258 -2.94 4.03 13.78
N VAL A 259 -2.63 3.30 14.85
CA VAL A 259 -2.94 3.70 16.23
C VAL A 259 -1.74 4.35 16.92
N ALA A 260 -0.53 4.01 16.49
CA ALA A 260 0.71 4.64 16.92
C ALA A 260 1.71 4.66 15.75
N THR A 261 2.82 5.37 15.89
CA THR A 261 3.85 5.47 14.84
C THR A 261 4.46 4.13 14.45
N SER A 262 4.42 3.15 15.36
CA SER A 262 4.94 1.80 15.16
C SER A 262 3.86 0.73 15.18
N THR A 263 2.56 1.10 15.20
CA THR A 263 1.49 0.11 15.41
C THR A 263 0.31 0.39 14.49
N THR A 264 -0.09 -0.61 13.73
CA THR A 264 -1.34 -0.64 12.96
C THR A 264 -2.18 -1.81 13.44
N LEU A 265 -3.44 -1.56 13.76
CA LEU A 265 -4.41 -2.58 14.15
C LEU A 265 -5.54 -2.64 13.12
N GLY A 266 -6.13 -3.82 12.97
CA GLY A 266 -7.23 -3.99 12.05
C GLY A 266 -8.04 -5.26 12.29
N PHE A 267 -9.05 -5.44 11.44
CA PHE A 267 -9.83 -6.67 11.37
C PHE A 267 -10.28 -6.93 9.93
N ASP A 268 -10.60 -8.19 9.66
CA ASP A 268 -11.17 -8.66 8.41
C ASP A 268 -12.32 -9.61 8.76
N ALA A 269 -13.52 -9.29 8.32
CA ALA A 269 -14.71 -10.10 8.55
C ALA A 269 -15.35 -10.46 7.20
N THR A 270 -15.60 -11.73 7.01
CA THR A 270 -16.22 -12.25 5.79
C THR A 270 -17.39 -13.15 6.17
N TYR A 271 -18.50 -12.99 5.48
CA TYR A 271 -19.69 -13.80 5.65
C TYR A 271 -20.13 -14.39 4.31
N SER A 272 -20.45 -15.67 4.31
CA SER A 272 -21.22 -16.34 3.27
C SER A 272 -22.15 -17.38 3.90
N GLU A 273 -23.01 -18.00 3.10
CA GLU A 273 -23.93 -19.03 3.60
C GLU A 273 -23.20 -20.25 4.17
N LYS A 274 -22.01 -20.58 3.66
CA LYS A 274 -21.24 -21.77 4.05
C LYS A 274 -20.13 -21.45 5.06
N VAL A 275 -19.46 -20.32 4.90
CA VAL A 275 -18.28 -19.96 5.68
C VAL A 275 -18.40 -18.55 6.22
N SER A 276 -18.16 -18.39 7.51
CA SER A 276 -18.00 -17.09 8.15
C SER A 276 -16.61 -16.99 8.78
N ASN A 277 -15.91 -15.89 8.55
CA ASN A 277 -14.58 -15.66 9.08
C ASN A 277 -14.51 -14.32 9.81
N LEU A 278 -13.73 -14.29 10.89
CA LEU A 278 -13.31 -13.06 11.56
C LEU A 278 -11.82 -13.15 11.87
N SER A 279 -11.06 -12.16 11.45
CA SER A 279 -9.63 -12.06 11.73
C SER A 279 -9.30 -10.74 12.40
N LEU A 280 -8.39 -10.77 13.38
CA LEU A 280 -7.76 -9.62 14.00
C LEU A 280 -6.35 -9.47 13.43
N LEU A 281 -5.99 -8.26 13.05
CA LEU A 281 -4.72 -7.93 12.38
C LEU A 281 -3.91 -6.99 13.27
N TRP A 282 -2.63 -7.30 13.44
CA TRP A 282 -1.71 -6.48 14.20
C TRP A 282 -0.35 -6.41 13.52
N THR A 283 0.02 -5.20 13.07
CA THR A 283 1.34 -4.91 12.51
C THR A 283 2.09 -4.01 13.47
N GLN A 284 3.31 -4.42 13.85
CA GLN A 284 4.14 -3.75 14.85
C GLN A 284 5.57 -3.56 14.34
N GLY A 285 6.00 -2.30 14.27
CA GLY A 285 7.42 -1.97 14.15
C GLY A 285 8.13 -2.19 15.49
N VAL A 286 9.08 -3.11 15.53
CA VAL A 286 9.88 -3.43 16.73
C VAL A 286 11.16 -2.59 16.69
N SER A 287 11.06 -1.31 17.07
CA SER A 287 12.16 -0.33 16.98
C SER A 287 12.78 -0.34 15.57
N LYS A 288 14.12 -0.35 15.48
CA LYS A 288 14.86 -0.52 14.23
C LYS A 288 15.13 -1.99 13.84
N PHE A 289 14.64 -2.94 14.62
CA PHE A 289 15.08 -4.33 14.46
C PHE A 289 14.28 -5.08 13.42
N ALA A 290 12.94 -4.96 13.42
CA ALA A 290 12.10 -5.75 12.56
C ALA A 290 10.68 -5.18 12.45
N LEU A 291 9.94 -5.64 11.45
CA LEU A 291 8.49 -5.53 11.36
C LEU A 291 7.90 -6.88 11.74
N LEU A 292 7.00 -6.88 12.71
CA LEU A 292 6.19 -8.02 13.11
C LEU A 292 4.78 -7.80 12.56
N ASP A 293 4.30 -8.75 11.77
CA ASP A 293 2.92 -8.81 11.30
C ASP A 293 2.29 -10.09 11.82
N THR A 294 1.15 -9.95 12.49
CA THR A 294 0.42 -11.09 13.08
C THR A 294 -1.06 -11.00 12.75
N ALA A 295 -1.68 -12.15 12.55
CA ALA A 295 -3.12 -12.26 12.46
C ALA A 295 -3.62 -13.48 13.23
N TYR A 296 -4.79 -13.33 13.83
CA TYR A 296 -5.54 -14.39 14.47
C TYR A 296 -6.93 -14.45 13.84
N ALA A 297 -7.37 -15.63 13.45
CA ALA A 297 -8.67 -15.80 12.80
C ALA A 297 -9.47 -16.96 13.40
N VAL A 298 -10.79 -16.78 13.32
CA VAL A 298 -11.79 -17.81 13.62
C VAL A 298 -12.62 -18.01 12.38
N SER A 299 -12.93 -19.24 12.04
CA SER A 299 -13.88 -19.62 11.00
C SER A 299 -15.02 -20.45 11.56
N ASP A 300 -16.19 -20.28 11.01
CA ASP A 300 -17.34 -21.17 11.18
C ASP A 300 -17.71 -21.72 9.80
N PHE A 301 -17.61 -23.03 9.66
CA PHE A 301 -17.99 -23.73 8.43
C PHE A 301 -19.07 -24.76 8.76
N ASN A 302 -20.32 -24.46 8.40
CA ASN A 302 -21.49 -25.31 8.68
C ASN A 302 -21.66 -25.71 10.15
N GLY A 303 -21.21 -24.86 11.09
CA GLY A 303 -21.23 -25.11 12.53
C GLY A 303 -19.93 -25.67 13.12
N ASP A 304 -18.96 -26.06 12.30
CA ASP A 304 -17.62 -26.47 12.75
C ASP A 304 -16.72 -25.22 12.88
N VAL A 305 -16.20 -25.02 14.09
CA VAL A 305 -15.39 -23.83 14.41
C VAL A 305 -13.92 -24.16 14.35
N GLY A 306 -13.20 -23.46 13.45
CA GLY A 306 -11.76 -23.55 13.29
C GLY A 306 -11.01 -22.28 13.68
N TYR A 307 -9.72 -22.40 13.92
CA TYR A 307 -8.84 -21.30 14.33
C TYR A 307 -7.59 -21.28 13.45
N ALA A 308 -7.09 -20.07 13.21
CA ALA A 308 -5.82 -19.88 12.52
C ALA A 308 -5.00 -18.76 13.17
N ILE A 309 -3.69 -18.87 13.08
CA ILE A 309 -2.75 -17.83 13.49
C ILE A 309 -1.63 -17.70 12.46
N SER A 310 -1.23 -16.49 12.15
CA SER A 310 -0.02 -16.21 11.39
C SER A 310 0.89 -15.26 12.15
N ALA A 311 2.19 -15.43 11.98
CA ALA A 311 3.19 -14.49 12.43
C ALA A 311 4.30 -14.39 11.37
N SER A 312 4.60 -13.17 10.98
CA SER A 312 5.67 -12.84 10.03
C SER A 312 6.60 -11.84 10.68
N LEU A 313 7.89 -12.12 10.66
CA LEU A 313 8.95 -11.21 11.09
C LEU A 313 9.82 -10.89 9.90
N SER A 314 9.88 -9.63 9.53
CA SER A 314 10.69 -9.18 8.38
C SER A 314 11.67 -8.09 8.79
N ARG A 315 12.83 -8.08 8.14
CA ARG A 315 13.85 -7.06 8.32
C ARG A 315 14.61 -6.83 7.02
N ASN A 316 14.67 -5.57 6.60
CA ASN A 316 15.51 -5.13 5.50
C ASN A 316 16.67 -4.30 6.06
N PHE A 317 17.91 -4.64 5.75
CA PHE A 317 19.09 -3.91 6.20
C PHE A 317 20.18 -3.92 5.12
N GLY A 318 20.50 -2.75 4.59
CA GLY A 318 21.45 -2.61 3.49
C GLY A 318 21.04 -3.46 2.29
N ASN A 319 21.91 -4.37 1.88
CA ASN A 319 21.68 -5.28 0.75
C ASN A 319 21.05 -6.63 1.15
N TRP A 320 20.65 -6.78 2.42
CA TRP A 320 20.12 -8.01 2.96
C TRP A 320 18.66 -7.86 3.35
N SER A 321 17.88 -8.88 3.05
CA SER A 321 16.50 -9.04 3.54
C SER A 321 16.38 -10.36 4.27
N PHE A 322 15.75 -10.33 5.44
CA PHE A 322 15.42 -11.50 6.22
C PHE A 322 13.92 -11.54 6.43
N GLY A 323 13.31 -12.69 6.22
CA GLY A 323 11.90 -12.95 6.47
C GLY A 323 11.69 -14.31 7.10
N LEU A 324 10.91 -14.35 8.16
CA LEU A 324 10.40 -15.57 8.78
C LEU A 324 8.88 -15.48 8.78
N ASN A 325 8.22 -16.46 8.20
CA ASN A 325 6.77 -16.53 8.15
C ASN A 325 6.33 -17.90 8.71
N THR A 326 5.38 -17.89 9.61
CA THR A 326 4.76 -19.11 10.14
C THR A 326 3.26 -18.96 10.14
N ARG A 327 2.54 -20.05 9.82
CA ARG A 327 1.09 -20.15 9.85
C ARG A 327 0.71 -21.46 10.49
N TYR A 328 -0.34 -21.42 11.28
CA TYR A 328 -0.95 -22.60 11.88
C TYR A 328 -2.46 -22.52 11.67
N TYR A 329 -3.06 -23.63 11.29
CA TYR A 329 -4.48 -23.81 11.09
C TYR A 329 -4.94 -25.08 11.83
N THR A 330 -6.11 -25.00 12.47
CA THR A 330 -6.78 -26.23 12.93
C THR A 330 -7.43 -26.94 11.75
N GLU A 331 -7.74 -28.22 11.89
CA GLU A 331 -8.35 -29.02 10.81
C GLU A 331 -9.70 -28.49 10.35
N GLU A 332 -10.44 -27.82 11.24
CA GLU A 332 -11.77 -27.27 10.99
C GLU A 332 -11.72 -25.85 10.37
N PHE A 333 -10.53 -25.25 10.28
CA PHE A 333 -10.42 -23.90 9.73
C PHE A 333 -10.65 -23.91 8.24
N GLN A 334 -11.60 -23.06 7.78
CA GLN A 334 -11.94 -22.88 6.38
C GLN A 334 -11.98 -21.39 6.02
N GLN A 335 -11.71 -21.07 4.76
CA GLN A 335 -11.78 -19.71 4.23
C GLN A 335 -12.51 -19.68 2.88
N LEU A 336 -13.06 -18.53 2.50
CA LEU A 336 -13.69 -18.35 1.19
C LEU A 336 -12.68 -18.39 0.05
N GLY A 337 -13.14 -18.75 -1.13
CA GLY A 337 -12.36 -18.68 -2.37
C GLY A 337 -11.84 -20.01 -2.87
N PHE A 338 -12.12 -21.10 -2.17
CA PHE A 338 -11.86 -22.47 -2.63
C PHE A 338 -13.12 -23.08 -3.22
N ASP A 339 -12.96 -23.92 -4.24
CA ASP A 339 -14.10 -24.67 -4.82
C ASP A 339 -14.64 -25.72 -3.83
N GLU A 340 -15.87 -26.22 -4.06
CA GLU A 340 -16.50 -27.24 -3.21
C GLU A 340 -15.64 -28.49 -3.04
N TYR A 341 -14.84 -28.84 -4.03
CA TYR A 341 -13.87 -29.95 -3.97
C TYR A 341 -12.73 -29.66 -3.00
N ASP A 342 -12.31 -28.40 -2.86
CA ASP A 342 -11.21 -28.00 -1.99
C ASP A 342 -11.64 -27.88 -0.52
N PHE A 343 -12.94 -27.62 -0.23
CA PHE A 343 -13.46 -27.62 1.14
C PHE A 343 -13.38 -29.00 1.82
N ASN A 344 -13.34 -30.07 1.03
CA ASN A 344 -13.16 -31.43 1.56
C ASN A 344 -11.66 -31.82 1.71
N THR A 345 -10.76 -31.05 1.14
CA THR A 345 -9.33 -31.25 1.33
C THR A 345 -8.95 -30.53 2.61
N LYS A 346 -8.80 -31.27 3.71
CA LYS A 346 -8.27 -30.74 4.96
C LYS A 346 -7.00 -29.96 4.65
N MET A 347 -6.94 -28.68 5.03
CA MET A 347 -5.70 -27.92 4.89
C MET A 347 -4.66 -28.62 5.74
N SER A 348 -3.93 -29.56 5.13
CA SER A 348 -2.84 -30.25 5.80
C SER A 348 -1.74 -29.24 6.09
N ASN A 349 -1.28 -29.23 7.33
CA ASN A 349 -0.15 -28.45 7.79
C ASN A 349 1.04 -28.64 6.82
N LEU A 350 1.40 -27.56 6.12
CA LEU A 350 2.67 -27.44 5.42
C LEU A 350 3.70 -26.81 6.36
#